data_27598f7ada75608c22428d45bcd4fc88
#
_entry.id   27598f7ada75608c22428d45bcd4fc88
#
_cell.length_a   1.000
_cell.length_b   1.000
_cell.length_c   1.000
_cell.angle_alpha   90.00
_cell.angle_beta   90.00
_cell.angle_gamma   90.00
#
_symmetry.space_group_name_H-M   'P 1'
#
loop_
_entity.id
_entity.type
_entity.pdbx_description
1 polymer ?
#
loop_
_entity_poly.entity_id
_entity_poly.type
_entity_poly.pdbx_seq_one_letter_code
_entity_poly.pdbx_strand_id
1 'polypeptide(L)'
;MKKRGNISIKAKLLGVITPVVIAIVVVLVLVSYLASAHIIENYSQNLLESSVENQTSKIESWLDENLSSFQMAKTTIEQLNPDDAQLQTILDSYYGYSDNYPDGLYVSDSNGNLLKASKSTKSESSPTKSTWYTEGLTRVNMTIGSAYKNAE
;
A
#
# COMPACT_ATOMS: atom_id res chain seq x y z
N MET A 1 -41.58 -58.98 43.75
CA MET A 1 -40.76 -59.57 42.63
C MET A 1 -40.88 -58.68 41.40
N LYS A 2 -39.78 -57.98 41.02
CA LYS A 2 -39.78 -57.13 39.85
C LYS A 2 -39.62 -57.96 38.58
N LYS A 3 -40.66 -58.04 37.72
CA LYS A 3 -40.60 -58.69 36.43
C LYS A 3 -39.50 -58.10 35.58
N ARG A 4 -38.38 -58.73 35.37
CA ARG A 4 -37.39 -58.37 34.35
C ARG A 4 -38.07 -58.63 32.98
N GLY A 5 -38.54 -57.56 32.36
CA GLY A 5 -39.04 -57.61 31.00
C GLY A 5 -37.89 -58.04 30.06
N ASN A 6 -38.07 -59.10 29.33
CA ASN A 6 -37.12 -59.53 28.29
C ASN A 6 -37.13 -58.54 27.16
N ILE A 7 -36.06 -57.68 27.12
CA ILE A 7 -35.83 -56.70 26.02
C ILE A 7 -35.57 -57.57 24.75
N SER A 8 -36.35 -57.36 23.69
CA SER A 8 -36.19 -57.99 22.40
C SER A 8 -34.74 -57.88 21.91
N ILE A 9 -34.23 -58.93 21.26
CA ILE A 9 -32.88 -58.93 20.66
C ILE A 9 -32.70 -57.80 19.72
N LYS A 10 -33.71 -57.36 18.97
CA LYS A 10 -33.73 -56.21 18.10
C LYS A 10 -33.46 -54.85 18.89
N ALA A 11 -34.10 -54.73 20.06
CA ALA A 11 -33.95 -53.58 20.90
C ALA A 11 -32.54 -53.48 21.54
N LYS A 12 -31.95 -54.64 21.89
CA LYS A 12 -30.57 -54.72 22.38
C LYS A 12 -29.57 -54.36 21.28
N LEU A 13 -29.77 -54.85 20.06
CA LEU A 13 -28.92 -54.55 18.92
C LEU A 13 -29.00 -53.08 18.54
N LEU A 14 -30.21 -52.51 18.49
CA LEU A 14 -30.40 -51.08 18.21
C LEU A 14 -29.74 -50.17 19.28
N GLY A 15 -29.87 -50.61 20.56
CA GLY A 15 -29.31 -49.85 21.68
C GLY A 15 -27.76 -49.82 21.72
N VAL A 16 -27.10 -50.76 21.01
CA VAL A 16 -25.62 -50.74 20.87
C VAL A 16 -25.18 -50.03 19.59
N ILE A 17 -25.85 -50.30 18.47
CA ILE A 17 -25.44 -49.75 17.17
C ILE A 17 -25.70 -48.26 17.09
N THR A 18 -26.84 -47.77 17.59
CA THR A 18 -27.19 -46.34 17.50
C THR A 18 -26.18 -45.43 18.19
N PRO A 19 -25.75 -45.66 19.44
CA PRO A 19 -24.74 -44.79 20.07
C PRO A 19 -23.38 -44.87 19.37
N VAL A 20 -23.01 -46.05 18.82
CA VAL A 20 -21.75 -46.17 18.07
C VAL A 20 -21.77 -45.33 16.79
N VAL A 21 -22.87 -45.37 16.05
CA VAL A 21 -23.05 -44.57 14.84
C VAL A 21 -23.03 -43.09 15.17
N ILE A 22 -23.73 -42.67 16.23
CA ILE A 22 -23.73 -41.27 16.69
C ILE A 22 -22.30 -40.84 17.07
N ALA A 23 -21.56 -41.65 17.80
CA ALA A 23 -20.19 -41.36 18.18
C ALA A 23 -19.28 -41.19 16.96
N ILE A 24 -19.39 -42.03 15.96
CA ILE A 24 -18.62 -41.90 14.70
C ILE A 24 -18.97 -40.59 13.99
N VAL A 25 -20.25 -40.27 13.87
CA VAL A 25 -20.68 -39.01 13.21
C VAL A 25 -20.14 -37.79 13.95
N VAL A 26 -20.20 -37.77 15.29
CA VAL A 26 -19.66 -36.67 16.09
C VAL A 26 -18.16 -36.54 15.87
N VAL A 27 -17.40 -37.63 15.86
CA VAL A 27 -15.96 -37.60 15.61
C VAL A 27 -15.66 -37.05 14.19
N LEU A 28 -16.38 -37.50 13.18
CA LEU A 28 -16.21 -37.00 11.80
C LEU A 28 -16.50 -35.53 11.68
N VAL A 29 -17.57 -35.06 12.32
CA VAL A 29 -17.90 -33.60 12.33
C VAL A 29 -16.80 -32.79 13.01
N LEU A 30 -16.30 -33.25 14.16
CA LEU A 30 -15.22 -32.55 14.88
C LEU A 30 -13.93 -32.49 14.04
N VAL A 31 -13.53 -33.62 13.45
CA VAL A 31 -12.33 -33.67 12.59
C VAL A 31 -12.49 -32.73 11.37
N SER A 32 -13.66 -32.78 10.72
CA SER A 32 -13.95 -31.93 9.57
C SER A 32 -13.93 -30.43 9.95
N TYR A 33 -14.48 -30.08 11.10
CA TYR A 33 -14.49 -28.70 11.60
C TYR A 33 -13.07 -28.20 11.85
N LEU A 34 -12.24 -28.95 12.58
CA LEU A 34 -10.86 -28.58 12.88
C LEU A 34 -10.01 -28.46 11.61
N ALA A 35 -10.16 -29.40 10.67
CA ALA A 35 -9.46 -29.35 9.40
C ALA A 35 -9.88 -28.14 8.56
N SER A 36 -11.18 -27.85 8.48
CA SER A 36 -11.70 -26.70 7.75
C SER A 36 -11.24 -25.37 8.37
N ALA A 37 -11.26 -25.24 9.69
CA ALA A 37 -10.79 -24.07 10.38
C ALA A 37 -9.31 -23.78 10.08
N HIS A 38 -8.47 -24.80 10.14
CA HIS A 38 -7.05 -24.69 9.84
C HIS A 38 -6.77 -24.29 8.36
N ILE A 39 -7.52 -24.89 7.43
CA ILE A 39 -7.40 -24.56 6.00
C ILE A 39 -7.82 -23.11 5.75
N ILE A 40 -8.92 -22.66 6.34
CA ILE A 40 -9.41 -21.27 6.16
C ILE A 40 -8.42 -20.27 6.74
N GLU A 41 -7.87 -20.56 7.93
CA GLU A 41 -6.88 -19.69 8.57
C GLU A 41 -5.62 -19.54 7.70
N ASN A 42 -5.03 -20.65 7.26
CA ASN A 42 -3.85 -20.65 6.41
C ASN A 42 -4.12 -19.97 5.05
N TYR A 43 -5.27 -20.24 4.44
CA TYR A 43 -5.63 -19.60 3.18
C TYR A 43 -5.81 -18.09 3.32
N SER A 44 -6.46 -17.64 4.40
CA SER A 44 -6.67 -16.23 4.68
C SER A 44 -5.35 -15.52 4.94
N GLN A 45 -4.44 -16.12 5.71
CA GLN A 45 -3.11 -15.56 5.97
C GLN A 45 -2.30 -15.42 4.67
N ASN A 46 -2.22 -16.48 3.87
CA ASN A 46 -1.50 -16.44 2.59
C ASN A 46 -2.09 -15.42 1.61
N LEU A 47 -3.41 -15.28 1.58
CA LEU A 47 -4.09 -14.29 0.73
C LEU A 47 -3.78 -12.85 1.19
N LEU A 48 -3.80 -12.61 2.50
CA LEU A 48 -3.45 -11.30 3.06
C LEU A 48 -1.99 -10.95 2.80
N GLU A 49 -1.06 -11.87 3.04
CA GLU A 49 0.36 -11.69 2.80
C GLU A 49 0.62 -11.38 1.32
N SER A 50 0.10 -12.19 0.41
CA SER A 50 0.23 -11.96 -1.04
C SER A 50 -0.41 -10.63 -1.48
N SER A 51 -1.54 -10.23 -0.87
CA SER A 51 -2.17 -8.95 -1.17
C SER A 51 -1.33 -7.77 -0.69
N VAL A 52 -0.76 -7.86 0.51
CA VAL A 52 0.12 -6.83 1.07
C VAL A 52 1.39 -6.71 0.23
N GLU A 53 2.05 -7.82 -0.09
CA GLU A 53 3.24 -7.82 -0.96
C GLU A 53 2.97 -7.17 -2.32
N ASN A 54 1.84 -7.52 -2.95
CA ASN A 54 1.47 -6.94 -4.24
C ASN A 54 1.23 -5.42 -4.14
N GLN A 55 0.56 -4.97 -3.07
CA GLN A 55 0.34 -3.53 -2.86
C GLN A 55 1.65 -2.81 -2.55
N THR A 56 2.52 -3.39 -1.74
CA THR A 56 3.84 -2.83 -1.43
C THR A 56 4.67 -2.69 -2.72
N SER A 57 4.74 -3.73 -3.54
CA SER A 57 5.47 -3.69 -4.80
C SER A 57 4.93 -2.64 -5.78
N LYS A 58 3.61 -2.42 -5.80
CA LYS A 58 3.01 -1.35 -6.61
C LYS A 58 3.39 0.04 -6.11
N ILE A 59 3.40 0.23 -4.79
CA ILE A 59 3.83 1.50 -4.19
C ILE A 59 5.31 1.75 -4.46
N GLU A 60 6.16 0.74 -4.26
CA GLU A 60 7.60 0.83 -4.57
C GLU A 60 7.84 1.19 -6.03
N SER A 61 7.19 0.48 -6.97
CA SER A 61 7.31 0.79 -8.39
C SER A 61 6.86 2.21 -8.72
N TRP A 62 5.76 2.66 -8.14
CA TRP A 62 5.27 4.02 -8.31
C TRP A 62 6.25 5.06 -7.75
N LEU A 63 6.84 4.80 -6.59
CA LEU A 63 7.86 5.66 -5.99
C LEU A 63 9.11 5.73 -6.86
N ASP A 64 9.61 4.60 -7.33
CA ASP A 64 10.81 4.51 -8.17
C ASP A 64 10.62 5.22 -9.51
N GLU A 65 9.46 5.07 -10.14
CA GLU A 65 9.11 5.75 -11.38
C GLU A 65 9.12 7.28 -11.20
N ASN A 66 8.49 7.78 -10.14
CA ASN A 66 8.45 9.21 -9.86
C ASN A 66 9.84 9.75 -9.49
N LEU A 67 10.60 9.05 -8.64
CA LEU A 67 11.96 9.46 -8.29
C LEU A 67 12.87 9.48 -9.51
N SER A 68 12.78 8.49 -10.39
CA SER A 68 13.57 8.45 -11.63
C SER A 68 13.23 9.62 -12.56
N SER A 69 11.96 9.94 -12.68
CA SER A 69 11.50 11.09 -13.47
C SER A 69 12.06 12.42 -12.93
N PHE A 70 11.96 12.63 -11.63
CA PHE A 70 12.50 13.85 -10.98
C PHE A 70 14.02 13.89 -11.03
N GLN A 71 14.70 12.76 -10.87
CA GLN A 71 16.17 12.68 -10.99
C GLN A 71 16.63 13.05 -12.40
N MET A 72 15.91 12.60 -13.43
CA MET A 72 16.19 12.98 -14.81
C MET A 72 16.01 14.48 -15.04
N ALA A 73 14.90 15.04 -14.56
CA ALA A 73 14.64 16.48 -14.66
C ALA A 73 15.74 17.30 -13.96
N LYS A 74 16.07 16.92 -12.73
CA LYS A 74 17.16 17.55 -11.95
C LYS A 74 18.47 17.50 -12.71
N THR A 75 18.88 16.32 -13.17
CA THR A 75 20.14 16.13 -13.87
C THR A 75 20.18 16.94 -15.17
N THR A 76 19.07 17.01 -15.89
CA THR A 76 18.96 17.81 -17.12
C THR A 76 19.16 19.30 -16.82
N ILE A 77 18.49 19.82 -15.79
CA ILE A 77 18.62 21.24 -15.38
C ILE A 77 20.07 21.54 -14.94
N GLU A 78 20.68 20.66 -14.13
CA GLU A 78 22.04 20.85 -13.65
C GLU A 78 23.08 20.80 -14.78
N GLN A 79 22.91 19.90 -15.77
CA GLN A 79 23.82 19.77 -16.90
C GLN A 79 23.69 20.91 -17.92
N LEU A 80 22.47 21.34 -18.19
CA LEU A 80 22.20 22.43 -19.13
C LEU A 80 22.57 23.79 -18.54
N ASN A 81 22.58 23.92 -17.22
CA ASN A 81 22.77 25.18 -16.51
C ASN A 81 21.99 26.36 -17.19
N PRO A 82 20.66 26.18 -17.36
CA PRO A 82 19.83 27.08 -18.17
C PRO A 82 19.75 28.45 -17.57
N ASP A 83 19.61 29.43 -18.43
CA ASP A 83 19.19 30.77 -18.00
C ASP A 83 17.71 30.77 -17.56
N ASP A 84 17.24 31.86 -16.97
CA ASP A 84 15.87 31.94 -16.44
C ASP A 84 14.80 31.68 -17.51
N ALA A 85 15.00 32.11 -18.75
CA ALA A 85 14.05 31.91 -19.85
C ALA A 85 14.01 30.43 -20.29
N GLN A 86 15.17 29.79 -20.35
CA GLN A 86 15.30 28.39 -20.66
C GLN A 86 14.71 27.53 -19.52
N LEU A 87 14.99 27.88 -18.27
CA LEU A 87 14.43 27.19 -17.10
C LEU A 87 12.92 27.31 -17.09
N GLN A 88 12.37 28.52 -17.37
CA GLN A 88 10.92 28.69 -17.50
C GLN A 88 10.32 27.79 -18.58
N THR A 89 10.98 27.66 -19.72
CA THR A 89 10.52 26.78 -20.82
C THR A 89 10.52 25.31 -20.38
N ILE A 90 11.54 24.89 -19.65
CA ILE A 90 11.61 23.54 -19.07
C ILE A 90 10.45 23.33 -18.11
N LEU A 91 10.24 24.22 -17.15
CA LEU A 91 9.16 24.11 -16.16
C LEU A 91 7.78 24.09 -16.83
N ASP A 92 7.56 24.91 -17.85
CA ASP A 92 6.32 24.94 -18.62
C ASP A 92 6.04 23.62 -19.34
N SER A 93 7.08 22.88 -19.78
CA SER A 93 6.94 21.59 -20.43
C SER A 93 6.49 20.47 -19.48
N TYR A 94 6.73 20.62 -18.19
CA TYR A 94 6.29 19.67 -17.17
C TYR A 94 4.87 19.91 -16.66
N TYR A 95 4.24 21.04 -17.02
CA TYR A 95 2.86 21.34 -16.63
C TYR A 95 1.89 20.37 -17.31
N GLY A 96 1.12 19.62 -16.53
CA GLY A 96 0.20 18.60 -17.04
C GLY A 96 0.89 17.36 -17.65
N TYR A 97 2.19 17.20 -17.44
CA TYR A 97 2.95 16.05 -17.95
C TYR A 97 2.56 14.75 -17.26
N SER A 98 2.23 14.77 -15.99
CA SER A 98 1.87 13.60 -15.21
C SER A 98 0.68 13.89 -14.29
N ASP A 99 -0.22 12.92 -14.15
CA ASP A 99 -1.33 12.98 -13.20
C ASP A 99 -0.84 13.02 -11.73
N ASN A 100 0.38 12.54 -11.46
CA ASN A 100 0.97 12.54 -10.12
C ASN A 100 1.42 13.94 -9.68
N TYR A 101 1.75 14.82 -10.63
CA TYR A 101 2.16 16.21 -10.39
C TYR A 101 1.61 17.14 -11.49
N PRO A 102 0.29 17.34 -11.51
CA PRO A 102 -0.39 18.09 -12.58
C PRO A 102 0.06 19.55 -12.70
N ASP A 103 0.50 20.16 -11.61
CA ASP A 103 1.05 21.52 -11.59
C ASP A 103 2.49 21.62 -12.12
N GLY A 104 3.07 20.48 -12.51
CA GLY A 104 4.44 20.40 -12.98
C GLY A 104 5.48 20.50 -11.87
N LEU A 105 6.71 20.84 -12.26
CA LEU A 105 7.83 21.04 -11.36
C LEU A 105 7.93 22.49 -10.92
N TYR A 106 8.53 22.71 -9.75
CA TYR A 106 8.90 24.03 -9.27
C TYR A 106 10.27 23.98 -8.59
N VAL A 107 10.96 25.10 -8.65
CA VAL A 107 12.32 25.28 -8.13
C VAL A 107 12.35 26.54 -7.30
N SER A 108 13.07 26.53 -6.20
CA SER A 108 13.37 27.76 -5.47
C SER A 108 14.87 28.03 -5.43
N ASP A 109 15.23 29.28 -5.66
CA ASP A 109 16.60 29.77 -5.47
C ASP A 109 16.89 30.04 -3.97
N SER A 110 18.14 30.34 -3.67
CA SER A 110 18.58 30.68 -2.31
C SER A 110 18.01 32.00 -1.79
N ASN A 111 17.47 32.83 -2.64
CA ASN A 111 16.85 34.13 -2.29
C ASN A 111 15.36 33.96 -1.97
N GLY A 112 14.81 32.78 -2.18
CA GLY A 112 13.40 32.47 -1.93
C GLY A 112 12.48 32.80 -3.11
N ASN A 113 13.02 33.01 -4.31
CA ASN A 113 12.20 33.12 -5.50
C ASN A 113 11.70 31.73 -5.92
N LEU A 114 10.41 31.59 -6.09
CA LEU A 114 9.77 30.37 -6.59
C LEU A 114 9.61 30.47 -8.10
N LEU A 115 10.30 29.59 -8.82
CA LEU A 115 10.14 29.39 -10.26
C LEU A 115 9.25 28.18 -10.47
N LYS A 116 8.22 28.33 -11.29
CA LYS A 116 7.18 27.33 -11.57
C LYS A 116 6.67 27.49 -12.98
N ALA A 117 5.93 26.50 -13.47
CA ALA A 117 5.27 26.65 -14.76
C ALA A 117 4.34 27.89 -14.79
N SER A 118 4.31 28.60 -15.92
CA SER A 118 3.53 29.85 -16.09
C SER A 118 2.04 29.65 -15.81
N LYS A 119 1.51 28.46 -16.08
CA LYS A 119 0.10 28.09 -15.84
C LYS A 119 -0.18 27.56 -14.43
N SER A 120 0.86 27.28 -13.65
CA SER A 120 0.68 26.75 -12.30
C SER A 120 0.10 27.80 -11.36
N THR A 121 -0.91 27.43 -10.61
CA THR A 121 -1.54 28.27 -9.58
C THR A 121 -0.83 28.20 -8.23
N LYS A 122 0.19 27.33 -8.11
CA LYS A 122 0.91 27.14 -6.84
C LYS A 122 1.50 28.46 -6.36
N SER A 123 1.26 28.78 -5.11
CA SER A 123 1.79 29.97 -4.43
C SER A 123 2.43 29.56 -3.11
N GLU A 124 3.60 30.08 -2.83
CA GLU A 124 4.30 29.85 -1.58
C GLU A 124 5.02 31.13 -1.17
N SER A 125 4.65 31.68 -0.01
CA SER A 125 5.13 32.99 0.44
C SER A 125 6.56 32.95 0.97
N SER A 126 7.08 31.80 1.33
CA SER A 126 8.42 31.65 1.91
C SER A 126 9.01 30.27 1.55
N PRO A 127 9.38 30.04 0.27
CA PRO A 127 9.89 28.73 -0.19
C PRO A 127 11.08 28.24 0.63
N THR A 128 12.02 29.10 1.00
CA THR A 128 13.23 28.75 1.76
C THR A 128 12.96 28.30 3.20
N LYS A 129 11.74 28.53 3.73
CA LYS A 129 11.31 28.06 5.06
C LYS A 129 10.49 26.77 4.99
N SER A 130 10.17 26.32 3.79
CA SER A 130 9.34 25.15 3.58
C SER A 130 10.09 23.86 3.91
N THR A 131 9.35 22.83 4.33
CA THR A 131 9.90 21.53 4.68
C THR A 131 10.64 20.92 3.47
N TRP A 132 10.06 20.96 2.28
CA TRP A 132 10.67 20.41 1.07
C TRP A 132 12.01 21.07 0.72
N TYR A 133 12.14 22.40 0.95
CA TYR A 133 13.37 23.12 0.68
C TYR A 133 14.46 22.79 1.70
N THR A 134 14.13 22.84 2.98
CA THR A 134 15.07 22.54 4.07
C THR A 134 15.52 21.07 4.05
N GLU A 135 14.63 20.14 3.77
CA GLU A 135 14.98 18.73 3.58
C GLU A 135 15.85 18.53 2.33
N GLY A 136 15.52 19.20 1.22
CA GLY A 136 16.31 19.16 -0.02
C GLY A 136 17.75 19.60 0.15
N LEU A 137 18.00 20.66 0.93
CA LEU A 137 19.35 21.14 1.23
C LEU A 137 20.18 20.17 2.08
N THR A 138 19.54 19.35 2.90
CA THR A 138 20.24 18.43 3.80
C THR A 138 20.51 17.06 3.19
N ARG A 139 19.94 16.77 2.01
CA ARG A 139 20.01 15.45 1.36
C ARG A 139 20.93 15.49 0.15
N VAL A 140 21.90 14.60 0.12
CA VAL A 140 22.84 14.45 -1.01
C VAL A 140 22.14 13.80 -2.21
N ASN A 141 21.27 12.82 -1.94
CA ASN A 141 20.54 12.09 -2.98
C ASN A 141 19.08 12.51 -3.00
N MET A 142 18.48 12.47 -4.20
CA MET A 142 17.05 12.64 -4.35
C MET A 142 16.32 11.53 -3.60
N THR A 143 15.32 11.91 -2.82
CA THR A 143 14.52 10.99 -2.02
C THR A 143 13.16 11.62 -1.75
N ILE A 144 12.20 10.79 -1.39
CA ILE A 144 10.88 11.25 -0.96
C ILE A 144 11.01 11.83 0.44
N GLY A 145 10.53 13.05 0.59
CA GLY A 145 10.51 13.76 1.86
C GLY A 145 9.41 13.26 2.79
N SER A 146 9.41 13.80 4.01
CA SER A 146 8.34 13.55 4.97
C SER A 146 7.03 14.18 4.48
N ALA A 147 5.91 13.52 4.76
CA ALA A 147 4.61 14.11 4.49
C ALA A 147 4.40 15.36 5.37
N TYR A 148 4.02 16.46 4.75
CA TYR A 148 3.72 17.71 5.45
C TYR A 148 2.42 18.33 4.91
N LYS A 149 1.79 19.14 5.74
CA LYS A 149 0.61 19.90 5.33
C LYS A 149 1.07 21.22 4.70
N ASN A 150 0.69 21.44 3.44
CA ASN A 150 0.91 22.77 2.84
C ASN A 150 0.17 23.82 3.68
N ALA A 151 0.86 24.91 3.98
CA ALA A 151 0.21 26.11 4.47
C ALA A 151 -0.53 26.74 3.28
N GLU A 152 -1.86 26.71 3.30
CA GLU A 152 -2.72 27.49 2.41
C GLU A 152 -2.70 28.96 2.82
#